data_dcc5ca543b7cac05761775bc358249a2
#
_entry.id   dcc5ca543b7cac05761775bc358249a2
#
_cell.length_a   1.000
_cell.length_b   1.000
_cell.length_c   1.000
_cell.angle_alpha   90.00
_cell.angle_beta   90.00
_cell.angle_gamma   90.00
#
_symmetry.space_group_name_H-M   'P 1'
#
loop_
_entity.id
_entity.type
_entity.pdbx_description
1 polymer ?
#
loop_
_entity_poly.entity_id
_entity_poly.type
_entity_poly.pdbx_seq_one_letter_code
_entity_poly.pdbx_strand_id
1 'polypeptide(L)'
;MDWKIELVAVPVTDIDRATEFYTRIGFVADHDQRVDETLRFVQLTPPGSACSICIGQGVTDMEPGTQTGIQMVVPNADEALAHLTSVGVEAKGVDDLAWGRFVYFNDPDGNAWALQELPDYSRLDEWREEHGVSL
;
A
#
# COMPACT_ATOMS: atom_id res chain seq x y z
N MET A 1 16.07 -19.15 -10.75
CA MET A 1 14.82 -18.62 -11.35
C MET A 1 14.36 -17.44 -10.50
N ASP A 2 14.20 -16.28 -11.11
CA ASP A 2 13.74 -15.07 -10.43
C ASP A 2 12.25 -14.86 -10.71
N TRP A 3 11.45 -14.85 -9.65
CA TRP A 3 10.03 -14.54 -9.74
C TRP A 3 9.73 -13.30 -8.93
N LYS A 4 9.20 -12.26 -9.57
CA LYS A 4 8.94 -10.96 -8.94
C LYS A 4 7.48 -10.57 -9.12
N ILE A 5 6.89 -10.05 -8.05
CA ILE A 5 5.54 -9.47 -8.15
C ILE A 5 5.69 -8.13 -8.88
N GLU A 6 4.97 -7.97 -9.99
CA GLU A 6 5.00 -6.76 -10.78
C GLU A 6 3.79 -5.86 -10.54
N LEU A 7 2.60 -6.47 -10.42
CA LEU A 7 1.35 -5.73 -10.46
C LEU A 7 0.30 -6.37 -9.57
N VAL A 8 -0.40 -5.54 -8.81
CA VAL A 8 -1.53 -5.95 -7.98
C VAL A 8 -2.73 -5.06 -8.32
N ALA A 9 -3.87 -5.68 -8.58
CA ALA A 9 -5.11 -4.94 -8.87
C ALA A 9 -5.76 -4.43 -7.58
N VAL A 10 -6.23 -3.18 -7.62
CA VAL A 10 -6.97 -2.55 -6.52
C VAL A 10 -8.34 -2.12 -7.06
N PRO A 11 -9.43 -2.69 -6.55
CA PRO A 11 -10.77 -2.40 -7.08
C PRO A 11 -11.31 -1.06 -6.55
N VAL A 12 -11.69 -0.16 -7.47
CA VAL A 12 -12.19 1.17 -7.15
C VAL A 12 -13.46 1.48 -7.94
N THR A 13 -14.30 2.38 -7.41
CA THR A 13 -15.51 2.83 -8.09
C THR A 13 -15.26 4.01 -9.03
N ASP A 14 -14.41 4.96 -8.61
CA ASP A 14 -14.12 6.18 -9.34
C ASP A 14 -12.62 6.24 -9.63
N ILE A 15 -12.26 6.01 -10.88
CA ILE A 15 -10.86 5.90 -11.29
C ILE A 15 -10.12 7.23 -11.11
N ASP A 16 -10.76 8.35 -11.46
CA ASP A 16 -10.12 9.67 -11.35
C ASP A 16 -9.92 10.07 -9.88
N ARG A 17 -10.89 9.78 -9.03
CA ARG A 17 -10.76 10.00 -7.58
C ARG A 17 -9.66 9.15 -6.98
N ALA A 18 -9.58 7.88 -7.35
CA ALA A 18 -8.54 6.98 -6.86
C ALA A 18 -7.15 7.41 -7.36
N THR A 19 -7.04 7.79 -8.63
CA THR A 19 -5.78 8.31 -9.19
C THR A 19 -5.32 9.54 -8.43
N GLU A 20 -6.21 10.48 -8.16
CA GLU A 20 -5.90 11.68 -7.37
C GLU A 20 -5.42 11.31 -5.97
N PHE A 21 -6.11 10.38 -5.31
CA PHE A 21 -5.73 9.94 -3.97
C PHE A 21 -4.31 9.34 -3.93
N TYR A 22 -4.03 8.38 -4.81
CA TYR A 22 -2.73 7.70 -4.81
C TYR A 22 -1.59 8.63 -5.23
N THR A 23 -1.81 9.53 -6.19
CA THR A 23 -0.78 10.51 -6.56
C THR A 23 -0.54 11.53 -5.45
N ARG A 24 -1.58 11.92 -4.73
CA ARG A 24 -1.47 12.84 -3.60
C ARG A 24 -0.63 12.26 -2.46
N ILE A 25 -0.73 10.97 -2.18
CA ILE A 25 0.13 10.32 -1.17
C ILE A 25 1.54 10.01 -1.67
N GLY A 26 1.81 10.12 -2.98
CA GLY A 26 3.15 10.03 -3.53
C GLY A 26 3.37 8.99 -4.61
N PHE A 27 2.33 8.24 -5.03
CA PHE A 27 2.47 7.29 -6.13
C PHE A 27 2.65 8.03 -7.45
N VAL A 28 3.41 7.45 -8.37
CA VAL A 28 3.58 7.96 -9.72
C VAL A 28 2.61 7.26 -10.66
N ALA A 29 1.82 8.04 -11.40
CA ALA A 29 0.93 7.51 -12.43
C ALA A 29 1.77 7.25 -13.71
N ASP A 30 2.16 5.99 -13.91
CA ASP A 30 3.04 5.61 -15.03
C ASP A 30 2.27 5.51 -16.35
N HIS A 31 1.05 4.98 -16.28
CA HIS A 31 0.19 4.74 -17.42
C HIS A 31 -1.25 5.05 -17.08
N ASP A 32 -1.95 5.65 -18.03
CA ASP A 32 -3.41 5.81 -18.03
C ASP A 32 -3.89 5.63 -19.46
N GLN A 33 -4.44 4.45 -19.76
CA GLN A 33 -4.85 4.09 -21.09
C GLN A 33 -6.31 3.63 -21.12
N ARG A 34 -7.12 4.33 -21.89
CA ARG A 34 -8.44 3.83 -22.27
C ARG A 34 -8.29 3.05 -23.58
N VAL A 35 -8.56 1.75 -23.49
CA VAL A 35 -8.47 0.85 -24.64
C VAL A 35 -9.76 0.91 -25.46
N ASP A 36 -10.93 0.87 -24.79
CA ASP A 36 -12.26 0.98 -25.38
C ASP A 36 -13.27 1.41 -24.31
N GLU A 37 -14.56 1.31 -24.60
CA GLU A 37 -15.63 1.70 -23.67
C GLU A 37 -15.69 0.86 -22.40
N THR A 38 -15.10 -0.35 -22.43
CA THR A 38 -15.16 -1.32 -21.31
C THR A 38 -13.85 -1.47 -20.58
N LEU A 39 -12.74 -0.94 -21.10
CA LEU A 39 -11.41 -1.15 -20.53
C LEU A 39 -10.64 0.17 -20.42
N ARG A 40 -10.36 0.57 -19.19
CA ARG A 40 -9.41 1.63 -18.85
C ARG A 40 -8.44 1.09 -17.83
N PHE A 41 -7.15 1.24 -18.10
CA PHE A 41 -6.05 0.74 -17.25
C PHE A 41 -5.22 1.92 -16.76
N VAL A 42 -5.08 2.04 -15.44
CA VAL A 42 -4.21 3.03 -14.81
C VAL A 42 -3.21 2.30 -13.94
N GLN A 43 -1.92 2.54 -14.17
CA GLN A 43 -0.84 1.96 -13.36
C GLN A 43 -0.22 3.03 -12.49
N LEU A 44 -0.13 2.73 -11.20
CA LEU A 44 0.41 3.63 -10.18
C LEU A 44 1.51 2.90 -9.43
N THR A 45 2.66 3.56 -9.26
CA THR A 45 3.82 2.94 -8.61
C THR A 45 4.25 3.75 -7.39
N PRO A 46 4.33 3.10 -6.20
CA PRO A 46 4.93 3.75 -5.03
C PRO A 46 6.40 4.12 -5.29
N PRO A 47 6.90 5.23 -4.74
CA PRO A 47 8.31 5.60 -4.92
C PRO A 47 9.25 4.49 -4.47
N GLY A 48 10.19 4.12 -5.33
CA GLY A 48 11.19 3.08 -5.05
C GLY A 48 10.69 1.64 -5.10
N SER A 49 9.42 1.42 -5.46
CA SER A 49 8.86 0.07 -5.56
C SER A 49 9.06 -0.53 -6.94
N ALA A 50 9.41 -1.82 -6.99
CA ALA A 50 9.41 -2.59 -8.24
C ALA A 50 8.01 -3.12 -8.58
N CYS A 51 7.12 -3.19 -7.60
CA CYS A 51 5.74 -3.61 -7.78
C CYS A 51 4.83 -2.40 -7.88
N SER A 52 3.91 -2.41 -8.83
CA SER A 52 2.91 -1.38 -9.05
C SER A 52 1.53 -1.87 -8.68
N ILE A 53 0.58 -0.95 -8.56
CA ILE A 53 -0.84 -1.31 -8.54
C ILE A 53 -1.49 -0.88 -9.85
N CYS A 54 -2.59 -1.55 -10.21
CA CYS A 54 -3.48 -1.06 -11.26
C CYS A 54 -4.88 -0.83 -10.71
N ILE A 55 -5.48 0.24 -11.19
CA ILE A 55 -6.88 0.56 -11.00
C ILE A 55 -7.50 0.77 -12.38
N GLY A 56 -8.78 0.71 -12.48
CA GLY A 56 -9.42 0.96 -13.76
C GLY A 56 -10.76 0.28 -13.92
N GLN A 57 -11.24 0.31 -15.15
CA GLN A 57 -12.45 -0.36 -15.57
C GLN A 57 -12.06 -1.63 -16.32
N GLY A 58 -12.64 -2.77 -15.93
CA GLY A 58 -12.37 -4.06 -16.60
C GLY A 58 -11.04 -4.70 -16.21
N VAL A 59 -10.34 -4.20 -15.17
CA VAL A 59 -9.03 -4.72 -14.76
C VAL A 59 -9.12 -5.82 -13.70
N THR A 60 -10.23 -5.90 -12.99
CA THR A 60 -10.47 -6.92 -11.96
C THR A 60 -11.96 -7.12 -11.74
N ASP A 61 -12.34 -8.34 -11.34
CA ASP A 61 -13.72 -8.66 -10.94
C ASP A 61 -13.97 -8.47 -9.44
N MET A 62 -12.98 -8.01 -8.69
CA MET A 62 -13.12 -7.74 -7.26
C MET A 62 -14.10 -6.60 -7.02
N GLU A 63 -14.91 -6.74 -5.97
CA GLU A 63 -15.77 -5.66 -5.52
C GLU A 63 -14.93 -4.48 -5.01
N PRO A 64 -15.31 -3.22 -5.30
CA PRO A 64 -14.60 -2.06 -4.77
C PRO A 64 -14.45 -2.11 -3.25
N GLY A 65 -13.28 -1.73 -2.75
CA GLY A 65 -13.01 -1.67 -1.32
C GLY A 65 -12.63 -3.02 -0.67
N THR A 66 -12.48 -4.10 -1.44
CA THR A 66 -12.22 -5.42 -0.87
C THR A 66 -10.75 -5.84 -0.86
N GLN A 67 -9.85 -5.03 -1.38
CA GLN A 67 -8.42 -5.29 -1.28
C GLN A 67 -7.93 -4.87 0.11
N THR A 68 -7.52 -5.83 0.95
CA THR A 68 -7.22 -5.57 2.37
C THR A 68 -5.87 -6.09 2.82
N GLY A 69 -5.04 -6.61 1.93
CA GLY A 69 -3.82 -7.30 2.30
C GLY A 69 -2.53 -6.72 1.75
N ILE A 70 -2.55 -5.50 1.22
CA ILE A 70 -1.33 -4.93 0.64
C ILE A 70 -0.54 -4.19 1.72
N GLN A 71 0.74 -4.50 1.80
CA GLN A 71 1.66 -3.91 2.75
C GLN A 71 2.88 -3.36 2.03
N MET A 72 3.26 -2.13 2.39
CA MET A 72 4.46 -1.48 1.87
C MET A 72 5.48 -1.29 2.99
N VAL A 73 6.76 -1.40 2.66
CA VAL A 73 7.84 -1.06 3.58
C VAL A 73 8.18 0.41 3.43
N VAL A 74 8.29 1.09 4.56
CA VAL A 74 8.68 2.50 4.64
C VAL A 74 9.93 2.65 5.51
N PRO A 75 10.75 3.69 5.28
CA PRO A 75 11.95 3.90 6.11
C PRO A 75 11.64 4.25 7.56
N ASN A 76 10.53 4.96 7.82
CA ASN A 76 10.18 5.44 9.15
C ASN A 76 8.66 5.58 9.28
N ALA A 77 8.09 4.89 10.25
CA ALA A 77 6.63 4.87 10.44
C ALA A 77 6.07 6.23 10.93
N ASP A 78 6.79 6.92 11.81
CA ASP A 78 6.35 8.23 12.29
C ASP A 78 6.31 9.27 11.17
N GLU A 79 7.32 9.27 10.30
CA GLU A 79 7.37 10.14 9.12
C GLU A 79 6.26 9.79 8.12
N ALA A 80 5.98 8.50 7.93
CA ALA A 80 4.90 8.06 7.05
C ALA A 80 3.54 8.54 7.57
N LEU A 81 3.28 8.41 8.86
CA LEU A 81 2.06 8.92 9.50
C LEU A 81 1.93 10.42 9.33
N ALA A 82 3.01 11.17 9.58
CA ALA A 82 3.04 12.62 9.43
C ALA A 82 2.78 13.04 7.98
N HIS A 83 3.35 12.32 7.02
CA HIS A 83 3.13 12.58 5.59
C HIS A 83 1.67 12.38 5.20
N LEU A 84 1.07 11.26 5.57
CA LEU A 84 -0.34 10.98 5.27
C LEU A 84 -1.25 12.06 5.87
N THR A 85 -1.02 12.43 7.12
CA THR A 85 -1.77 13.49 7.78
C THR A 85 -1.61 14.82 7.05
N SER A 86 -0.41 15.16 6.62
CA SER A 86 -0.11 16.42 5.93
C SER A 86 -0.84 16.56 4.59
N VAL A 87 -1.15 15.46 3.93
CA VAL A 87 -1.88 15.44 2.66
C VAL A 87 -3.37 15.14 2.83
N GLY A 88 -3.87 15.18 4.07
CA GLY A 88 -5.29 15.06 4.36
C GLY A 88 -5.83 13.63 4.40
N VAL A 89 -4.96 12.64 4.58
CA VAL A 89 -5.36 11.23 4.68
C VAL A 89 -5.47 10.85 6.16
N GLU A 90 -6.62 10.33 6.55
CA GLU A 90 -6.81 9.77 7.88
C GLU A 90 -6.04 8.46 8.01
N ALA A 91 -5.12 8.40 8.95
CA ALA A 91 -4.28 7.24 9.17
C ALA A 91 -4.23 6.88 10.65
N LYS A 92 -4.00 5.62 10.94
CA LYS A 92 -3.89 5.08 12.29
C LYS A 92 -2.48 4.55 12.54
N GLY A 93 -2.02 4.70 13.75
CA GLY A 93 -0.71 4.21 14.19
C GLY A 93 -0.05 5.23 15.12
N VAL A 94 1.15 5.02 15.52
CA VAL A 94 2.02 3.90 15.08
C VAL A 94 1.82 2.73 16.04
N ASP A 95 1.62 1.51 15.51
CA ASP A 95 1.60 0.28 16.30
C ASP A 95 3.01 -0.30 16.35
N ASP A 96 3.56 -0.44 17.54
CA ASP A 96 4.91 -0.98 17.75
C ASP A 96 4.82 -2.46 18.09
N LEU A 97 5.13 -3.30 17.11
CA LEU A 97 5.05 -4.76 17.23
C LEU A 97 6.46 -5.36 17.10
N ALA A 98 6.60 -6.64 17.49
CA ALA A 98 7.89 -7.33 17.42
C ALA A 98 8.46 -7.39 16.00
N TRP A 99 7.59 -7.46 14.99
CA TRP A 99 7.98 -7.58 13.59
C TRP A 99 7.93 -6.25 12.82
N GLY A 100 7.80 -5.12 13.51
CA GLY A 100 7.89 -3.79 12.90
C GLY A 100 6.99 -2.77 13.55
N ARG A 101 7.05 -1.57 13.00
CA ARG A 101 6.19 -0.45 13.39
C ARG A 101 5.25 -0.14 12.24
N PHE A 102 3.95 -0.02 12.53
CA PHE A 102 2.92 -0.02 11.51
C PHE A 102 2.06 1.22 11.52
N VAL A 103 1.73 1.68 10.31
CA VAL A 103 0.72 2.71 10.05
C VAL A 103 -0.31 2.13 9.08
N TYR A 104 -1.58 2.47 9.28
CA TYR A 104 -2.68 1.95 8.47
C TYR A 104 -3.50 3.09 7.89
N PHE A 105 -3.92 2.92 6.65
CA PHE A 105 -4.86 3.83 6.00
C PHE A 105 -5.73 3.08 4.99
N ASN A 106 -6.83 3.73 4.60
CA ASN A 106 -7.70 3.24 3.55
C ASN A 106 -7.71 4.22 2.39
N ASP A 107 -7.91 3.69 1.17
CA ASP A 107 -8.24 4.55 0.04
C ASP A 107 -9.72 4.99 0.09
N PRO A 108 -10.19 5.85 -0.85
CA PRO A 108 -11.57 6.33 -0.81
C PRO A 108 -12.65 5.25 -0.90
N ASP A 109 -12.34 4.09 -1.46
CA ASP A 109 -13.27 2.96 -1.55
C ASP A 109 -13.20 2.01 -0.33
N GLY A 110 -12.24 2.20 0.56
CA GLY A 110 -12.05 1.34 1.72
C GLY A 110 -11.04 0.22 1.51
N ASN A 111 -10.30 0.21 0.39
CA ASN A 111 -9.17 -0.71 0.23
C ASN A 111 -8.12 -0.38 1.29
N ALA A 112 -7.69 -1.40 2.04
CA ALA A 112 -6.89 -1.22 3.24
C ALA A 112 -5.40 -1.46 2.97
N TRP A 113 -4.58 -0.55 3.48
CA TRP A 113 -3.15 -0.56 3.34
C TRP A 113 -2.46 -0.58 4.69
N ALA A 114 -1.33 -1.30 4.78
CA ALA A 114 -0.42 -1.24 5.91
C ALA A 114 0.94 -0.72 5.44
N LEU A 115 1.53 0.17 6.23
CA LEU A 115 2.90 0.64 6.05
C LEU A 115 3.75 0.06 7.18
N GLN A 116 4.86 -0.57 6.84
CA GLN A 116 5.73 -1.22 7.80
C GLN A 116 7.12 -0.59 7.79
N GLU A 117 7.54 -0.07 8.93
CA GLU A 117 8.95 0.14 9.21
C GLU A 117 9.53 -1.18 9.72
N LEU A 118 10.54 -1.71 9.02
CA LEU A 118 11.13 -3.00 9.40
C LEU A 118 11.77 -2.93 10.78
N PRO A 119 11.74 -4.03 11.54
CA PRO A 119 12.32 -4.04 12.88
C PRO A 119 13.84 -3.96 12.82
N ASP A 120 14.44 -3.49 13.90
CA ASP A 120 15.83 -3.79 14.20
C ASP A 120 15.91 -5.29 14.52
N TYR A 121 16.60 -6.05 13.68
CA TYR A 121 16.67 -7.50 13.82
C TYR A 121 17.30 -7.96 15.15
N SER A 122 18.19 -7.17 15.74
CA SER A 122 18.73 -7.48 17.07
C SER A 122 17.65 -7.39 18.15
N ARG A 123 16.75 -6.40 18.07
CA ARG A 123 15.59 -6.30 18.96
C ARG A 123 14.61 -7.45 18.76
N LEU A 124 14.43 -7.90 17.53
CA LEU A 124 13.57 -9.04 17.22
C LEU A 124 14.12 -10.34 17.84
N ASP A 125 15.42 -10.55 17.80
CA ASP A 125 16.07 -11.71 18.42
C ASP A 125 15.89 -11.68 19.95
N GLU A 126 16.08 -10.53 20.61
CA GLU A 126 15.82 -10.34 22.03
C GLU A 126 14.36 -10.66 22.38
N TRP A 127 13.42 -10.16 21.56
CA TRP A 127 12.00 -10.42 21.76
C TRP A 127 11.66 -11.91 21.67
N ARG A 128 12.25 -12.62 20.70
CA ARG A 128 12.08 -14.08 20.54
C ARG A 128 12.59 -14.84 21.75
N GLU A 129 13.74 -14.45 22.28
CA GLU A 129 14.33 -15.05 23.48
C GLU A 129 13.41 -14.85 24.69
N GLU A 130 12.91 -13.63 24.90
CA GLU A 130 12.01 -13.30 26.02
C GLU A 130 10.68 -14.06 25.95
N HIS A 131 10.16 -14.31 24.75
CA HIS A 131 8.82 -14.90 24.56
C HIS A 131 8.88 -16.37 24.13
N GLY A 132 10.06 -16.94 23.97
CA GLY A 132 10.22 -18.34 23.56
C GLY A 132 9.71 -18.63 22.16
N VAL A 133 9.72 -17.64 21.28
CA VAL A 133 9.24 -17.76 19.89
C VAL A 133 10.40 -18.04 18.96
N SER A 134 10.26 -19.08 18.12
CA SER A 134 11.18 -19.39 17.03
C SER A 134 10.47 -19.13 15.70
N LEU A 135 11.03 -18.24 14.94
CA LEU A 135 10.51 -17.91 13.60
C LEU A 135 11.39 -18.48 12.50
#